data_abf39e29bd909055c5aa18c49209571e
#
_entry.id   abf39e29bd909055c5aa18c49209571e
#
_cell.length_a   1.000
_cell.length_b   1.000
_cell.length_c   1.000
_cell.angle_alpha   90.00
_cell.angle_beta   90.00
_cell.angle_gamma   90.00
#
_symmetry.space_group_name_H-M   'P 1'
#
loop_
_entity.id
_entity.type
_entity.pdbx_description
1 polymer ?
#
loop_
_entity_poly.entity_id
_entity_poly.type
_entity_poly.pdbx_seq_one_letter_code
_entity_poly.pdbx_strand_id
1 'polypeptide(L)'
;GHAHEISEGDTMYLAACPKGRNAKDTRQQPFSDIPAMKRAYSLKQSYMTQMLQERVFGGVPNEHIIRDPESLRKSTFEAQISKIVKPYLGMSRTDLLRKFNVSPNAKNANALLFAGMLGIKGNVAHTDEFRKASIVPKTIMVSANGKIKERMSFPAIDFCAIVNEEWETSTLYEQLAPTKFLFIIFKK
;
A
#
# COMPACT_ATOMS: atom_id res chain seq x y z
N GLY A 1 7.59 -22.05 -5.44
CA GLY A 1 7.74 -21.08 -4.37
C GLY A 1 7.81 -21.74 -3.01
N HIS A 2 8.48 -21.12 -2.09
CA HIS A 2 8.68 -21.66 -0.75
C HIS A 2 7.65 -21.05 0.22
N ALA A 3 6.88 -21.91 0.90
CA ALA A 3 5.78 -21.45 1.76
C ALA A 3 6.23 -20.61 2.98
N HIS A 4 7.50 -20.75 3.39
CA HIS A 4 8.08 -19.93 4.47
C HIS A 4 8.36 -18.49 4.08
N GLU A 5 8.38 -18.18 2.77
CA GLU A 5 8.60 -16.83 2.23
C GLU A 5 7.29 -16.07 1.99
N ILE A 6 6.13 -16.74 2.12
CA ILE A 6 4.84 -16.10 1.85
C ILE A 6 4.56 -14.97 2.85
N SER A 7 4.25 -13.80 2.31
CA SER A 7 3.84 -12.61 3.05
C SER A 7 2.36 -12.29 2.76
N GLU A 8 1.69 -11.64 3.70
CA GLU A 8 0.33 -11.14 3.49
C GLU A 8 0.26 -10.02 2.45
N GLY A 9 1.38 -9.36 2.18
CA GLY A 9 1.51 -8.33 1.15
C GLY A 9 1.56 -8.84 -0.28
N ASP A 10 1.75 -10.15 -0.53
CA ASP A 10 1.99 -10.71 -1.86
C ASP A 10 0.76 -10.64 -2.77
N THR A 11 -0.44 -10.57 -2.23
CA THR A 11 -1.69 -10.51 -2.98
C THR A 11 -2.40 -9.16 -2.78
N MET A 12 -3.40 -8.88 -3.60
CA MET A 12 -4.18 -7.64 -3.47
C MET A 12 -5.27 -7.74 -2.40
N TYR A 13 -6.13 -8.72 -2.47
CA TYR A 13 -7.33 -8.83 -1.61
C TYR A 13 -7.33 -10.08 -0.73
N LEU A 14 -6.82 -11.17 -1.25
CA LEU A 14 -6.60 -12.39 -0.49
C LEU A 14 -5.32 -12.25 0.32
N ALA A 15 -5.26 -12.95 1.43
CA ALA A 15 -4.08 -13.05 2.26
C ALA A 15 -3.87 -14.49 2.73
N ALA A 16 -2.69 -14.76 3.25
CA ALA A 16 -2.35 -16.03 3.88
C ALA A 16 -2.02 -15.75 5.36
N CYS A 17 -3.06 -15.52 6.17
CA CYS A 17 -2.87 -15.11 7.55
C CYS A 17 -2.26 -16.26 8.41
N PRO A 18 -1.44 -15.93 9.42
CA PRO A 18 -0.96 -16.89 10.40
C PRO A 18 -2.11 -17.62 11.09
N LYS A 19 -2.02 -18.95 11.24
CA LYS A 19 -3.05 -19.82 11.84
C LYS A 19 -2.51 -20.70 12.96
N GLY A 20 -1.23 -20.61 13.26
CA GLY A 20 -0.60 -21.32 14.36
C GLY A 20 -0.90 -20.69 15.72
N ARG A 21 -0.59 -21.41 16.80
CA ARG A 21 -0.70 -20.90 18.19
C ARG A 21 0.33 -19.80 18.47
N ASN A 22 1.48 -19.87 17.83
CA ASN A 22 2.57 -18.91 17.91
C ASN A 22 3.49 -19.07 16.69
N ALA A 23 4.53 -18.27 16.56
CA ALA A 23 5.49 -18.31 15.46
C ALA A 23 6.22 -19.67 15.31
N LYS A 24 6.33 -20.45 16.37
CA LYS A 24 6.97 -21.79 16.36
C LYS A 24 6.05 -22.90 15.90
N ASP A 25 4.74 -22.65 15.77
CA ASP A 25 3.77 -23.63 15.29
C ASP A 25 3.83 -23.72 13.75
N THR A 26 4.72 -24.58 13.26
CA THR A 26 5.06 -24.71 11.85
C THR A 26 4.54 -26.03 11.24
N ARG A 27 4.64 -26.11 9.91
CA ARG A 27 4.39 -27.33 9.11
C ARG A 27 5.54 -27.61 8.18
N GLN A 28 5.75 -28.86 7.89
CA GLN A 28 6.58 -29.29 6.79
C GLN A 28 5.99 -28.82 5.45
N GLN A 29 6.82 -28.50 4.50
CA GLN A 29 6.43 -28.12 3.14
C GLN A 29 7.09 -29.05 2.10
N PRO A 30 6.47 -29.23 0.90
CA PRO A 30 6.89 -30.29 -0.01
C PRO A 30 8.21 -30.02 -0.75
N PHE A 31 8.67 -28.77 -0.82
CA PHE A 31 9.82 -28.37 -1.65
C PHE A 31 10.94 -27.68 -0.87
N SER A 32 10.95 -27.81 0.45
CA SER A 32 12.00 -27.25 1.30
C SER A 32 12.02 -27.97 2.64
N ASP A 33 13.22 -28.18 3.20
CA ASP A 33 13.42 -28.72 4.54
C ASP A 33 13.14 -27.70 5.65
N ILE A 34 12.99 -26.42 5.28
CA ILE A 34 12.65 -25.34 6.22
C ILE A 34 11.15 -25.44 6.53
N PRO A 35 10.74 -25.62 7.80
CA PRO A 35 9.33 -25.64 8.15
C PRO A 35 8.70 -24.26 7.91
N ALA A 36 7.47 -24.23 7.40
CA ALA A 36 6.72 -23.00 7.17
C ALA A 36 5.69 -22.77 8.28
N MET A 37 5.46 -21.51 8.65
CA MET A 37 4.39 -21.12 9.56
C MET A 37 3.05 -21.62 9.04
N LYS A 38 2.20 -22.13 9.92
CA LYS A 38 0.82 -22.49 9.56
C LYS A 38 0.05 -21.27 9.12
N ARG A 39 -0.59 -21.35 7.96
CA ARG A 39 -1.38 -20.25 7.37
C ARG A 39 -2.75 -20.74 6.94
N ALA A 40 -3.71 -19.81 6.90
CA ALA A 40 -5.03 -20.01 6.33
C ALA A 40 -5.30 -18.96 5.26
N TYR A 41 -6.13 -19.32 4.28
CA TYR A 41 -6.69 -18.34 3.37
C TYR A 41 -7.52 -17.33 4.16
N SER A 42 -7.35 -16.06 3.85
CA SER A 42 -8.11 -14.97 4.46
C SER A 42 -8.36 -13.85 3.44
N LEU A 43 -9.29 -12.94 3.76
CA LEU A 43 -9.40 -11.66 3.11
C LEU A 43 -8.65 -10.63 3.95
N LYS A 44 -7.99 -9.69 3.29
CA LYS A 44 -7.35 -8.58 4.01
C LYS A 44 -8.39 -7.78 4.80
N GLN A 45 -8.01 -7.35 5.99
CA GLN A 45 -8.88 -6.53 6.85
C GLN A 45 -9.33 -5.24 6.14
N SER A 46 -8.41 -4.61 5.41
CA SER A 46 -8.70 -3.41 4.60
C SER A 46 -9.81 -3.66 3.57
N TYR A 47 -9.76 -4.81 2.88
CA TYR A 47 -10.79 -5.20 1.92
C TYR A 47 -12.15 -5.40 2.62
N MET A 48 -12.17 -6.14 3.72
CA MET A 48 -13.40 -6.37 4.49
C MET A 48 -14.01 -5.07 5.03
N THR A 49 -13.17 -4.20 5.60
CA THR A 49 -13.59 -2.90 6.10
C THR A 49 -14.21 -2.05 5.00
N GLN A 50 -13.57 -1.99 3.82
CA GLN A 50 -14.08 -1.23 2.71
C GLN A 50 -15.43 -1.77 2.20
N MET A 51 -15.57 -3.09 2.09
CA MET A 51 -16.82 -3.73 1.70
C MET A 51 -17.96 -3.42 2.68
N LEU A 52 -17.69 -3.44 3.99
CA LEU A 52 -18.66 -3.07 5.01
C LEU A 52 -19.08 -1.59 4.89
N GLN A 53 -18.12 -0.69 4.71
CA GLN A 53 -18.39 0.73 4.50
C GLN A 53 -19.30 0.97 3.30
N GLU A 54 -19.04 0.32 2.17
CA GLU A 54 -19.80 0.49 0.94
C GLU A 54 -21.18 -0.15 0.99
N ARG A 55 -21.30 -1.35 1.57
CA ARG A 55 -22.49 -2.19 1.45
C ARG A 55 -23.43 -2.12 2.65
N VAL A 56 -22.89 -1.88 3.83
CA VAL A 56 -23.64 -1.94 5.09
C VAL A 56 -23.89 -0.54 5.65
N PHE A 57 -22.85 0.29 5.69
CA PHE A 57 -22.93 1.60 6.33
C PHE A 57 -23.28 2.74 5.36
N GLY A 58 -23.55 2.44 4.08
CA GLY A 58 -24.00 3.44 3.10
C GLY A 58 -22.96 4.52 2.81
N GLY A 59 -21.67 4.18 2.90
CA GLY A 59 -20.57 5.11 2.60
C GLY A 59 -20.65 5.64 1.16
N VAL A 60 -20.22 6.88 0.97
CA VAL A 60 -20.12 7.46 -0.37
C VAL A 60 -19.12 6.64 -1.19
N PRO A 61 -19.46 6.25 -2.42
CA PRO A 61 -18.53 5.56 -3.30
C PRO A 61 -17.22 6.36 -3.43
N ASN A 62 -16.09 5.70 -3.24
CA ASN A 62 -14.80 6.35 -3.41
C ASN A 62 -14.52 6.59 -4.91
N GLU A 63 -13.62 7.53 -5.19
CA GLU A 63 -13.11 7.71 -6.55
C GLU A 63 -12.39 6.45 -7.02
N HIS A 64 -12.61 6.07 -8.28
CA HIS A 64 -11.94 4.96 -8.93
C HIS A 64 -10.82 5.46 -9.83
N ILE A 65 -9.65 4.85 -9.72
CA ILE A 65 -8.51 5.12 -10.60
C ILE A 65 -8.69 4.35 -11.91
N ILE A 66 -9.13 3.10 -11.81
CA ILE A 66 -9.35 2.23 -12.95
C ILE A 66 -10.82 2.25 -13.32
N ARG A 67 -11.11 2.93 -14.43
CA ARG A 67 -12.49 3.08 -14.91
C ARG A 67 -13.04 1.85 -15.60
N ASP A 68 -12.17 1.02 -16.16
CA ASP A 68 -12.52 -0.22 -16.85
C ASP A 68 -11.97 -1.43 -16.07
N PRO A 69 -12.84 -2.14 -15.31
CA PRO A 69 -12.43 -3.34 -14.57
C PRO A 69 -11.89 -4.48 -15.44
N GLU A 70 -12.30 -4.55 -16.73
CA GLU A 70 -11.79 -5.58 -17.65
C GLU A 70 -10.29 -5.42 -17.95
N SER A 71 -9.77 -4.20 -17.80
CA SER A 71 -8.34 -3.95 -17.93
C SER A 71 -7.51 -4.69 -16.87
N LEU A 72 -8.06 -4.93 -15.68
CA LEU A 72 -7.42 -5.69 -14.60
C LEU A 72 -7.36 -7.20 -14.86
N ARG A 73 -8.20 -7.72 -15.76
CA ARG A 73 -8.08 -9.12 -16.18
C ARG A 73 -6.87 -9.35 -17.10
N LYS A 74 -6.42 -8.31 -17.78
CA LYS A 74 -5.34 -8.37 -18.77
C LYS A 74 -3.99 -7.90 -18.21
N SER A 75 -3.98 -7.19 -17.09
CA SER A 75 -2.75 -6.65 -16.51
C SER A 75 -2.89 -6.43 -15.02
N THR A 76 -1.77 -6.40 -14.29
CA THR A 76 -1.78 -6.14 -12.84
C THR A 76 -2.14 -4.68 -12.55
N PHE A 77 -2.58 -4.42 -11.32
CA PHE A 77 -2.87 -3.07 -10.85
C PHE A 77 -1.62 -2.17 -10.94
N GLU A 78 -0.46 -2.69 -10.56
CA GLU A 78 0.82 -1.99 -10.64
C GLU A 78 1.17 -1.59 -12.08
N ALA A 79 0.90 -2.47 -13.05
CA ALA A 79 1.11 -2.17 -14.46
C ALA A 79 0.16 -1.07 -14.97
N GLN A 80 -1.08 -1.05 -14.50
CA GLN A 80 -2.03 0.02 -14.84
C GLN A 80 -1.58 1.37 -14.25
N ILE A 81 -1.20 1.41 -12.97
CA ILE A 81 -0.66 2.64 -12.35
C ILE A 81 0.58 3.12 -13.09
N SER A 82 1.51 2.22 -13.40
CA SER A 82 2.71 2.55 -14.18
C SER A 82 2.37 3.15 -15.56
N LYS A 83 1.39 2.58 -16.25
CA LYS A 83 0.91 3.10 -17.54
C LYS A 83 0.34 4.51 -17.44
N ILE A 84 -0.47 4.78 -16.38
CA ILE A 84 -1.07 6.10 -16.14
C ILE A 84 0.02 7.13 -15.81
N VAL A 85 1.02 6.76 -15.02
CA VAL A 85 2.08 7.67 -14.56
C VAL A 85 3.18 7.88 -15.61
N LYS A 86 3.39 6.91 -16.51
CA LYS A 86 4.45 6.91 -17.54
C LYS A 86 4.59 8.24 -18.31
N PRO A 87 3.51 8.93 -18.75
CA PRO A 87 3.61 10.21 -19.47
C PRO A 87 4.24 11.34 -18.67
N TYR A 88 4.30 11.21 -17.36
CA TYR A 88 4.81 12.24 -16.44
C TYR A 88 6.24 11.95 -15.95
N LEU A 89 6.77 10.76 -16.25
CA LEU A 89 8.14 10.41 -15.87
C LEU A 89 9.15 11.31 -16.58
N GLY A 90 10.10 11.84 -15.83
CA GLY A 90 11.12 12.78 -16.34
C GLY A 90 10.66 14.23 -16.45
N MET A 91 9.38 14.54 -16.25
CA MET A 91 8.92 15.94 -16.19
C MET A 91 9.46 16.64 -14.95
N SER A 92 9.80 17.92 -15.08
CA SER A 92 10.20 18.72 -13.92
C SER A 92 9.04 18.91 -12.94
N ARG A 93 9.35 19.02 -11.65
CA ARG A 93 8.33 19.31 -10.63
C ARG A 93 7.59 20.62 -10.94
N THR A 94 8.28 21.62 -11.46
CA THR A 94 7.70 22.92 -11.84
C THR A 94 6.67 22.77 -12.95
N ASP A 95 6.95 21.96 -13.96
CA ASP A 95 6.01 21.72 -15.05
C ASP A 95 4.78 20.93 -14.57
N LEU A 96 4.99 19.96 -13.69
CA LEU A 96 3.88 19.24 -13.07
C LEU A 96 3.00 20.15 -12.21
N LEU A 97 3.59 21.05 -11.40
CA LEU A 97 2.84 22.02 -10.61
C LEU A 97 1.98 22.92 -11.50
N ARG A 98 2.54 23.41 -12.62
CA ARG A 98 1.82 24.22 -13.60
C ARG A 98 0.71 23.41 -14.28
N LYS A 99 1.02 22.19 -14.73
CA LYS A 99 0.08 21.31 -15.43
C LYS A 99 -1.15 20.97 -14.60
N PHE A 100 -0.96 20.69 -13.31
CA PHE A 100 -2.05 20.31 -12.40
C PHE A 100 -2.58 21.45 -11.55
N ASN A 101 -2.12 22.69 -11.81
CA ASN A 101 -2.51 23.90 -11.07
C ASN A 101 -2.36 23.73 -9.54
N VAL A 102 -1.23 23.18 -9.12
CA VAL A 102 -0.91 22.94 -7.71
C VAL A 102 0.01 24.05 -7.20
N SER A 103 -0.34 24.65 -6.06
CA SER A 103 0.50 25.65 -5.40
C SER A 103 1.83 25.02 -4.95
N PRO A 104 3.00 25.63 -5.28
CA PRO A 104 4.30 25.13 -4.85
C PRO A 104 4.49 25.13 -3.33
N ASN A 105 3.73 25.98 -2.63
CA ASN A 105 3.79 26.15 -1.17
C ASN A 105 2.82 25.25 -0.40
N ALA A 106 2.00 24.46 -1.09
CA ALA A 106 1.12 23.52 -0.42
C ALA A 106 1.94 22.44 0.31
N LYS A 107 1.64 22.20 1.60
CA LYS A 107 2.34 21.19 2.42
C LYS A 107 2.30 19.80 1.79
N ASN A 108 1.21 19.48 1.08
CA ASN A 108 0.97 18.20 0.41
C ASN A 108 1.12 18.28 -1.12
N ALA A 109 1.87 19.26 -1.65
CA ALA A 109 2.00 19.50 -3.09
C ALA A 109 2.34 18.22 -3.87
N ASN A 110 3.30 17.42 -3.41
CA ASN A 110 3.70 16.19 -4.09
C ASN A 110 2.58 15.14 -4.12
N ALA A 111 1.79 15.03 -3.04
CA ALA A 111 0.62 14.15 -3.01
C ALA A 111 -0.47 14.63 -3.98
N LEU A 112 -0.69 15.94 -4.08
CA LEU A 112 -1.63 16.54 -5.04
C LEU A 112 -1.16 16.33 -6.49
N LEU A 113 0.14 16.41 -6.76
CA LEU A 113 0.69 16.08 -8.07
C LEU A 113 0.41 14.63 -8.44
N PHE A 114 0.64 13.71 -7.52
CA PHE A 114 0.35 12.30 -7.75
C PHE A 114 -1.16 12.05 -7.97
N ALA A 115 -2.02 12.67 -7.18
CA ALA A 115 -3.47 12.62 -7.38
C ALA A 115 -3.86 13.13 -8.77
N GLY A 116 -3.29 14.26 -9.20
CA GLY A 116 -3.49 14.82 -10.53
C GLY A 116 -3.05 13.88 -11.66
N MET A 117 -1.91 13.20 -11.51
CA MET A 117 -1.45 12.19 -12.49
C MET A 117 -2.45 11.03 -12.63
N LEU A 118 -3.10 10.64 -11.55
CA LEU A 118 -4.10 9.57 -11.53
C LEU A 118 -5.51 10.06 -11.92
N GLY A 119 -5.70 11.37 -12.12
CA GLY A 119 -7.00 11.96 -12.40
C GLY A 119 -7.96 11.98 -11.21
N ILE A 120 -7.43 11.93 -9.98
CA ILE A 120 -8.16 11.94 -8.72
C ILE A 120 -8.19 13.35 -8.15
N LYS A 121 -9.34 13.78 -7.64
CA LYS A 121 -9.49 15.10 -6.99
C LYS A 121 -9.17 15.07 -5.49
N GLY A 122 -9.38 13.91 -4.87
CA GLY A 122 -9.18 13.70 -3.44
C GLY A 122 -7.83 13.13 -3.08
N ASN A 123 -7.79 12.46 -1.91
CA ASN A 123 -6.61 11.75 -1.46
C ASN A 123 -6.55 10.37 -2.12
N VAL A 124 -5.48 10.09 -2.83
CA VAL A 124 -5.25 8.81 -3.52
C VAL A 124 -5.34 7.61 -2.57
N ALA A 125 -4.86 7.75 -1.34
CA ALA A 125 -4.96 6.69 -0.33
C ALA A 125 -6.43 6.31 0.02
N HIS A 126 -7.37 7.17 -0.30
CA HIS A 126 -8.81 6.94 -0.05
C HIS A 126 -9.55 6.41 -1.28
N THR A 127 -8.87 6.17 -2.39
CA THR A 127 -9.50 5.53 -3.54
C THR A 127 -9.80 4.07 -3.24
N ASP A 128 -10.77 3.53 -3.95
CA ASP A 128 -11.28 2.19 -3.69
C ASP A 128 -10.21 1.11 -3.85
N GLU A 129 -9.43 1.21 -4.91
CA GLU A 129 -8.37 0.25 -5.23
C GLU A 129 -7.25 0.26 -4.18
N PHE A 130 -6.80 1.45 -3.77
CA PHE A 130 -5.72 1.57 -2.78
C PHE A 130 -6.16 1.07 -1.40
N ARG A 131 -7.39 1.39 -0.99
CA ARG A 131 -7.93 0.94 0.30
C ARG A 131 -8.14 -0.57 0.33
N LYS A 132 -8.81 -1.14 -0.68
CA LYS A 132 -9.07 -2.60 -0.76
C LYS A 132 -7.78 -3.41 -0.80
N ALA A 133 -6.77 -2.94 -1.51
CA ALA A 133 -5.50 -3.64 -1.65
C ALA A 133 -4.50 -3.36 -0.51
N SER A 134 -4.84 -2.50 0.46
CA SER A 134 -3.92 -2.03 1.51
C SER A 134 -2.65 -1.38 0.94
N ILE A 135 -2.82 -0.57 -0.11
CA ILE A 135 -1.71 0.15 -0.72
C ILE A 135 -1.63 1.56 -0.13
N VAL A 136 -0.47 1.92 0.41
CA VAL A 136 -0.23 3.25 0.98
C VAL A 136 0.72 4.03 0.07
N PRO A 137 0.23 5.06 -0.66
CA PRO A 137 1.10 5.91 -1.46
C PRO A 137 1.92 6.83 -0.56
N LYS A 138 3.22 6.90 -0.83
CA LYS A 138 4.16 7.79 -0.15
C LYS A 138 4.96 8.58 -1.17
N THR A 139 4.94 9.90 -1.07
CA THR A 139 5.75 10.77 -1.91
C THR A 139 7.06 11.09 -1.22
N ILE A 140 8.16 10.92 -1.92
CA ILE A 140 9.51 11.11 -1.38
C ILE A 140 10.25 12.14 -2.23
N MET A 141 10.86 13.12 -1.58
CA MET A 141 11.75 14.08 -2.23
C MET A 141 13.20 13.67 -2.05
N VAL A 142 13.88 13.40 -3.14
CA VAL A 142 15.32 13.09 -3.16
C VAL A 142 16.10 14.33 -3.60
N SER A 143 17.06 14.74 -2.80
CA SER A 143 17.94 15.89 -3.11
C SER A 143 18.88 15.55 -4.27
N ALA A 144 19.48 16.58 -4.91
CA ALA A 144 20.42 16.39 -6.02
C ALA A 144 21.61 15.45 -5.67
N ASN A 145 22.02 15.45 -4.40
CA ASN A 145 23.08 14.55 -3.88
C ASN A 145 22.58 13.15 -3.47
N GLY A 146 21.35 12.77 -3.85
CA GLY A 146 20.77 11.46 -3.56
C GLY A 146 20.24 11.28 -2.13
N LYS A 147 20.32 12.29 -1.26
CA LYS A 147 19.85 12.15 0.13
C LYS A 147 18.36 12.40 0.27
N ILE A 148 17.71 11.58 1.08
CA ILE A 148 16.32 11.75 1.52
C ILE A 148 16.33 12.51 2.85
N LYS A 149 15.59 13.62 2.93
CA LYS A 149 15.48 14.41 4.15
C LYS A 149 14.24 14.09 4.98
N GLU A 150 13.23 13.54 4.34
CA GLU A 150 11.96 13.20 4.96
C GLU A 150 12.07 11.88 5.70
N ARG A 151 11.37 11.77 6.83
CA ARG A 151 11.20 10.51 7.57
C ARG A 151 9.81 9.98 7.30
N MET A 152 9.69 8.68 7.14
CA MET A 152 8.40 8.01 7.10
C MET A 152 8.02 7.66 8.54
N SER A 153 6.95 8.27 9.05
CA SER A 153 6.41 7.96 10.37
C SER A 153 5.40 6.83 10.28
N PHE A 154 5.42 5.99 11.30
CA PHE A 154 4.43 4.97 11.61
C PHE A 154 3.61 5.44 12.83
N PRO A 155 2.57 4.71 13.25
CA PRO A 155 1.82 5.04 14.45
C PRO A 155 2.70 5.23 15.69
N ALA A 156 2.17 5.94 16.66
CA ALA A 156 2.84 6.18 17.92
C ALA A 156 3.12 4.84 18.65
N ILE A 157 4.26 4.75 19.30
CA ILE A 157 4.64 3.59 20.08
C ILE A 157 3.95 3.70 21.44
N ASP A 158 3.22 2.67 21.83
CA ASP A 158 2.81 2.48 23.22
C ASP A 158 3.93 1.75 23.97
N PHE A 159 4.65 2.49 24.81
CA PHE A 159 5.81 1.96 25.54
C PHE A 159 5.43 0.90 26.58
N CYS A 160 4.18 0.89 27.06
CA CYS A 160 3.70 -0.13 28.00
C CYS A 160 3.27 -1.41 27.29
N ALA A 161 2.71 -1.29 26.10
CA ALA A 161 2.29 -2.44 25.30
C ALA A 161 3.49 -3.16 24.66
N ILE A 162 4.43 -2.42 24.05
CA ILE A 162 5.51 -2.97 23.23
C ILE A 162 6.43 -3.94 23.99
N VAL A 163 6.59 -3.77 25.30
CA VAL A 163 7.43 -4.65 26.13
C VAL A 163 6.87 -6.07 26.27
N ASN A 164 5.58 -6.25 25.99
CA ASN A 164 4.88 -7.53 26.06
C ASN A 164 4.49 -8.07 24.66
N GLU A 165 4.80 -7.33 23.58
CA GLU A 165 4.50 -7.76 22.22
C GLU A 165 5.62 -8.68 21.68
N GLU A 166 5.22 -9.76 21.03
CA GLU A 166 6.10 -10.52 20.13
C GLU A 166 5.94 -9.94 18.72
N TRP A 167 7.02 -9.97 17.91
CA TRP A 167 7.02 -9.35 16.57
C TRP A 167 5.83 -9.82 15.72
N GLU A 168 5.58 -11.12 15.66
CA GLU A 168 4.55 -11.73 14.81
C GLU A 168 3.11 -11.40 15.22
N THR A 169 2.92 -10.90 16.44
CA THR A 169 1.63 -10.51 17.00
C THR A 169 1.58 -9.03 17.38
N SER A 170 2.64 -8.30 17.04
CA SER A 170 2.75 -6.88 17.40
C SER A 170 1.83 -6.01 16.54
N THR A 171 1.39 -4.89 17.12
CA THR A 171 0.63 -3.85 16.42
C THR A 171 1.37 -3.35 15.19
N LEU A 172 2.69 -3.27 15.23
CA LEU A 172 3.50 -2.83 14.09
C LEU A 172 3.50 -3.88 12.97
N TYR A 173 3.63 -5.15 13.31
CA TYR A 173 3.54 -6.24 12.34
C TYR A 173 2.18 -6.28 11.66
N GLU A 174 1.08 -6.20 12.41
CA GLU A 174 -0.29 -6.18 11.87
C GLU A 174 -0.53 -5.05 10.88
N GLN A 175 0.17 -3.93 11.05
CA GLN A 175 0.08 -2.81 10.12
C GLN A 175 0.99 -2.96 8.91
N LEU A 176 2.19 -3.51 9.07
CA LEU A 176 3.17 -3.60 7.99
C LEU A 176 2.95 -4.82 7.09
N ALA A 177 2.63 -5.96 7.67
CA ALA A 177 2.54 -7.23 6.93
C ALA A 177 1.53 -7.21 5.77
N PRO A 178 0.30 -6.66 5.91
CA PRO A 178 -0.66 -6.57 4.81
C PRO A 178 -0.44 -5.37 3.90
N THR A 179 0.42 -4.42 4.26
CA THR A 179 0.55 -3.12 3.58
C THR A 179 1.58 -3.16 2.46
N LYS A 180 1.16 -2.71 1.28
CA LYS A 180 2.07 -2.40 0.18
C LYS A 180 2.34 -0.90 0.15
N PHE A 181 3.61 -0.51 0.07
CA PHE A 181 3.98 0.89 -0.10
C PHE A 181 4.26 1.19 -1.57
N LEU A 182 3.57 2.20 -2.09
CA LEU A 182 3.86 2.75 -3.41
C LEU A 182 4.67 4.05 -3.23
N PHE A 183 5.95 4.00 -3.57
CA PHE A 183 6.82 5.18 -3.47
C PHE A 183 6.83 5.98 -4.77
N ILE A 184 6.45 7.25 -4.68
CA ILE A 184 6.52 8.24 -5.75
C ILE A 184 7.69 9.15 -5.48
N ILE A 185 8.75 9.01 -6.28
CA ILE A 185 10.02 9.70 -6.04
C ILE A 185 10.12 10.93 -6.92
N PHE A 186 10.21 12.10 -6.30
CA PHE A 186 10.54 13.36 -6.94
C PHE A 186 12.02 13.66 -6.71
N LYS A 187 12.78 13.81 -7.78
CA LYS A 187 14.20 14.19 -7.73
C LYS A 187 14.34 15.69 -7.91
N LYS A 188 15.16 16.32 -7.03
CA LYS A 188 15.49 17.74 -7.09
C LYS A 188 16.57 18.00 -8.11
#